data_5fd0c6c15ebd0059f9a47ddd86c21a52
#
_entry.id   5fd0c6c15ebd0059f9a47ddd86c21a52
#
_cell.length_a   1.000
_cell.length_b   1.000
_cell.length_c   1.000
_cell.angle_alpha   90.00
_cell.angle_beta   90.00
_cell.angle_gamma   90.00
#
_symmetry.space_group_name_H-M   'P 1'
#
loop_
_entity.id
_entity.type
_entity.pdbx_description
1 polymer ?
#
loop_
_entity_poly.entity_id
_entity_poly.type
_entity_poly.pdbx_seq_one_letter_code
_entity_poly.pdbx_strand_id
1 'polypeptide(L)'
;MNRLNLITLGTKNIVKAHQFFKELGFDTSIRGTESNPVIIFFKNQGTKIALYPLEELAKDVNNDNPPAIANGFSGITLAYNAKSMEEVDEVLKKAEAAGAVIQKEPEKTDWGGYGGYFTDLDGYYWEVAYGEDWEFDESNMLIIKDE
;
A
#
# COMPACT_ATOMS: atom_id res chain seq x y z
N MET A 1 -2.53 -10.06 21.43
CA MET A 1 -2.85 -9.68 20.04
C MET A 1 -1.53 -9.37 19.32
N ASN A 2 -0.90 -10.38 18.75
CA ASN A 2 0.41 -10.24 18.11
C ASN A 2 0.32 -10.60 16.62
N ARG A 3 -0.67 -10.04 15.94
CA ARG A 3 -0.93 -10.30 14.52
C ARG A 3 -1.78 -9.19 13.91
N LEU A 4 -1.32 -8.63 12.81
CA LEU A 4 -2.10 -7.71 11.98
C LEU A 4 -2.50 -8.44 10.69
N ASN A 5 -3.78 -8.66 10.48
CA ASN A 5 -4.29 -9.46 9.36
C ASN A 5 -4.67 -8.64 8.13
N LEU A 6 -5.26 -7.47 8.36
CA LEU A 6 -5.87 -6.70 7.29
C LEU A 6 -5.73 -5.20 7.55
N ILE A 7 -5.34 -4.47 6.51
CA ILE A 7 -5.39 -3.01 6.46
C ILE A 7 -6.44 -2.64 5.42
N THR A 8 -7.47 -1.93 5.82
CA THR A 8 -8.48 -1.44 4.88
C THR A 8 -8.17 0.00 4.51
N LEU A 9 -7.96 0.24 3.22
CA LEU A 9 -7.72 1.56 2.66
C LEU A 9 -9.04 2.12 2.14
N GLY A 10 -9.48 3.23 2.70
CA GLY A 10 -10.62 3.97 2.16
C GLY A 10 -10.22 4.65 0.86
N THR A 11 -11.04 4.52 -0.17
CA THR A 11 -10.77 5.10 -1.48
C THR A 11 -11.94 5.95 -1.97
N LYS A 12 -11.63 7.06 -2.63
CA LYS A 12 -12.63 7.94 -3.23
C LYS A 12 -13.22 7.37 -4.52
N ASN A 13 -12.46 6.52 -5.21
CA ASN A 13 -12.88 5.84 -6.43
C ASN A 13 -12.33 4.43 -6.47
N ILE A 14 -13.13 3.47 -6.00
CA ILE A 14 -12.70 2.08 -5.84
C ILE A 14 -12.34 1.41 -7.18
N VAL A 15 -13.01 1.77 -8.27
CA VAL A 15 -12.70 1.21 -9.60
C VAL A 15 -11.32 1.66 -10.07
N LYS A 16 -11.03 2.96 -9.96
CA LYS A 16 -9.70 3.50 -10.33
C LYS A 16 -8.59 3.00 -9.43
N ALA A 17 -8.83 2.96 -8.12
CA ALA A 17 -7.85 2.41 -7.16
C ALA A 17 -7.55 0.95 -7.46
N HIS A 18 -8.56 0.14 -7.73
CA HIS A 18 -8.38 -1.26 -8.13
C HIS A 18 -7.50 -1.39 -9.37
N GLN A 19 -7.79 -0.61 -10.40
CA GLN A 19 -7.00 -0.63 -11.63
C GLN A 19 -5.53 -0.26 -11.37
N PHE A 20 -5.29 0.77 -10.57
CA PHE A 20 -3.96 1.19 -10.16
C PHE A 20 -3.18 0.04 -9.50
N PHE A 21 -3.76 -0.62 -8.50
CA PHE A 21 -3.07 -1.70 -7.80
C PHE A 21 -2.91 -2.97 -8.65
N LYS A 22 -3.83 -3.24 -9.57
CA LYS A 22 -3.66 -4.32 -10.56
C LYS A 22 -2.46 -4.06 -11.47
N GLU A 23 -2.27 -2.82 -11.92
CA GLU A 23 -1.12 -2.43 -12.73
C GLU A 23 0.20 -2.56 -11.97
N LEU A 24 0.19 -2.41 -10.64
CA LEU A 24 1.34 -2.68 -9.78
C LEU A 24 1.62 -4.19 -9.61
N GLY A 25 0.69 -5.05 -10.01
CA GLY A 25 0.87 -6.51 -9.94
C GLY A 25 0.13 -7.20 -8.80
N PHE A 26 -0.73 -6.49 -8.08
CA PHE A 26 -1.54 -7.12 -7.03
C PHE A 26 -2.62 -8.02 -7.62
N ASP A 27 -2.74 -9.21 -7.09
CA ASP A 27 -3.85 -10.13 -7.35
C ASP A 27 -4.97 -9.85 -6.35
N THR A 28 -6.20 -9.81 -6.82
CA THR A 28 -7.34 -9.32 -6.03
C THR A 28 -8.56 -10.23 -6.12
N SER A 29 -9.48 -10.04 -5.17
CA SER A 29 -10.78 -10.72 -5.13
C SER A 29 -11.87 -9.70 -4.84
N ILE A 30 -12.79 -9.54 -5.77
CA ILE A 30 -13.87 -8.55 -5.72
C ILE A 30 -15.09 -9.14 -5.04
N ARG A 31 -15.77 -8.34 -4.21
CA ARG A 31 -17.16 -8.55 -3.82
C ARG A 31 -18.00 -7.51 -4.52
N GLY A 32 -19.08 -7.93 -5.18
CA GLY A 32 -19.82 -7.11 -6.14
C GLY A 32 -19.38 -7.40 -7.57
N THR A 33 -19.35 -6.40 -8.42
CA THR A 33 -18.91 -6.51 -9.81
C THR A 33 -17.70 -5.60 -10.09
N GLU A 34 -17.01 -5.81 -11.19
CA GLU A 34 -15.89 -4.93 -11.58
C GLU A 34 -16.30 -3.48 -11.76
N SER A 35 -17.51 -3.24 -12.28
CA SER A 35 -18.03 -1.89 -12.46
C SER A 35 -18.65 -1.28 -11.20
N ASN A 36 -19.01 -2.11 -10.22
CA ASN A 36 -19.59 -1.66 -8.96
C ASN A 36 -19.10 -2.55 -7.79
N PRO A 37 -17.82 -2.44 -7.45
CA PRO A 37 -17.26 -3.20 -6.33
C PRO A 37 -17.81 -2.70 -5.00
N VAL A 38 -18.14 -3.62 -4.11
CA VAL A 38 -18.51 -3.31 -2.72
C VAL A 38 -17.26 -3.23 -1.85
N ILE A 39 -16.40 -4.23 -1.96
CA ILE A 39 -15.08 -4.29 -1.31
C ILE A 39 -14.16 -5.15 -2.18
N ILE A 40 -12.88 -4.82 -2.18
CA ILE A 40 -11.86 -5.56 -2.91
C ILE A 40 -10.78 -6.00 -1.95
N PHE A 41 -10.56 -7.31 -1.86
CA PHE A 41 -9.49 -7.89 -1.07
C PHE A 41 -8.27 -8.18 -1.94
N PHE A 42 -7.09 -7.93 -1.41
CA PHE A 42 -5.84 -8.30 -2.07
C PHE A 42 -5.41 -9.69 -1.59
N LYS A 43 -4.97 -10.50 -2.52
CA LYS A 43 -4.41 -11.84 -2.24
C LYS A 43 -2.88 -11.80 -2.12
N ASN A 44 -2.35 -10.67 -1.66
CA ASN A 44 -0.92 -10.45 -1.49
C ASN A 44 -0.32 -11.32 -0.37
N GLN A 45 0.97 -11.47 -0.39
CA GLN A 45 1.72 -12.11 0.69
C GLN A 45 1.75 -11.20 1.93
N GLY A 46 1.82 -11.82 3.11
CA GLY A 46 1.86 -11.08 4.39
C GLY A 46 0.53 -10.46 4.79
N THR A 47 0.59 -9.32 5.47
CA THR A 47 -0.61 -8.58 5.88
C THR A 47 -1.45 -8.20 4.67
N LYS A 48 -2.72 -8.56 4.70
CA LYS A 48 -3.62 -8.33 3.58
C LYS A 48 -4.07 -6.87 3.51
N ILE A 49 -4.47 -6.44 2.33
CA ILE A 49 -5.04 -5.13 2.08
C ILE A 49 -6.47 -5.32 1.55
N ALA A 50 -7.35 -4.39 1.87
CA ALA A 50 -8.65 -4.26 1.24
C ALA A 50 -8.86 -2.82 0.80
N LEU A 51 -9.62 -2.64 -0.28
CA LEU A 51 -10.12 -1.34 -0.71
C LEU A 51 -11.61 -1.27 -0.39
N TYR A 52 -12.01 -0.17 0.23
CA TYR A 52 -13.41 0.08 0.58
C TYR A 52 -13.75 1.55 0.30
N PRO A 53 -14.97 1.88 -0.16
CA PRO A 53 -15.32 3.28 -0.36
C PRO A 53 -15.14 4.10 0.93
N LEU A 54 -14.41 5.20 0.85
CA LEU A 54 -13.97 5.97 2.01
C LEU A 54 -15.11 6.43 2.91
N GLU A 55 -16.19 6.94 2.32
CA GLU A 55 -17.36 7.39 3.09
C GLU A 55 -18.08 6.22 3.77
N GLU A 56 -18.15 5.08 3.10
CA GLU A 56 -18.74 3.87 3.66
C GLU A 56 -17.88 3.31 4.80
N LEU A 57 -16.55 3.39 4.66
CA LEU A 57 -15.61 3.00 5.72
C LEU A 57 -15.81 3.86 6.97
N ALA A 58 -15.96 5.17 6.82
CA ALA A 58 -16.21 6.08 7.92
C ALA A 58 -17.52 5.73 8.64
N LYS A 59 -18.59 5.44 7.90
CA LYS A 59 -19.86 5.00 8.46
C LYS A 59 -19.78 3.65 9.17
N ASP A 60 -18.97 2.74 8.62
CA ASP A 60 -18.75 1.42 9.22
C ASP A 60 -18.07 1.51 10.59
N VAL A 61 -17.17 2.46 10.76
CA VAL A 61 -16.52 2.73 12.06
C VAL A 61 -17.53 3.20 13.12
N ASN A 62 -18.41 4.13 12.75
CA ASN A 62 -19.49 4.60 13.62
C ASN A 62 -20.55 5.29 12.77
N ASN A 63 -21.68 4.63 12.56
CA ASN A 63 -22.71 5.12 11.66
C ASN A 63 -23.43 6.36 12.22
N ASP A 64 -23.57 6.49 13.54
CA ASP A 64 -24.25 7.63 14.17
C ASP A 64 -23.35 8.88 14.24
N ASN A 65 -22.03 8.67 14.32
CA ASN A 65 -21.04 9.74 14.38
C ASN A 65 -19.78 9.32 13.61
N PRO A 66 -19.84 9.29 12.26
CA PRO A 66 -18.70 8.88 11.46
C PRO A 66 -17.49 9.76 11.71
N PRO A 67 -16.27 9.20 11.73
CA PRO A 67 -15.07 10.02 11.82
C PRO A 67 -14.99 10.98 10.62
N ALA A 68 -14.50 12.18 10.86
CA ALA A 68 -14.34 13.19 9.82
C ALA A 68 -13.27 12.75 8.80
N ILE A 69 -13.61 12.87 7.52
CA ILE A 69 -12.66 12.66 6.44
C ILE A 69 -11.86 13.95 6.28
N ALA A 70 -10.54 13.86 6.49
CA ALA A 70 -9.63 14.98 6.40
C ALA A 70 -8.59 14.76 5.30
N ASN A 71 -8.04 15.86 4.78
CA ASN A 71 -6.92 15.83 3.88
C ASN A 71 -5.61 15.92 4.68
N GLY A 72 -4.51 15.48 4.08
CA GLY A 72 -3.18 15.57 4.65
C GLY A 72 -2.60 14.22 5.03
N PHE A 73 -1.45 14.25 5.68
CA PHE A 73 -0.72 13.05 6.05
C PHE A 73 -1.37 12.37 7.27
N SER A 74 -1.74 11.10 7.11
CA SER A 74 -2.39 10.32 8.17
C SER A 74 -1.43 9.83 9.28
N GLY A 75 -0.11 10.00 9.09
CA GLY A 75 0.90 9.45 10.00
C GLY A 75 1.20 7.97 9.76
N ILE A 76 0.74 7.42 8.63
CA ILE A 76 0.95 6.03 8.25
C ILE A 76 1.68 6.01 6.92
N THR A 77 2.73 5.18 6.82
CA THR A 77 3.31 4.78 5.54
C THR A 77 3.18 3.27 5.39
N LEU A 78 2.93 2.83 4.16
CA LEU A 78 2.94 1.43 3.80
C LEU A 78 4.27 1.15 3.12
N ALA A 79 4.91 0.02 3.42
CA ALA A 79 6.22 -0.27 2.89
C ALA A 79 6.22 -1.51 2.01
N TYR A 80 6.86 -1.40 0.86
CA TYR A 80 7.28 -2.52 0.03
C TYR A 80 8.79 -2.69 0.19
N ASN A 81 9.21 -3.80 0.77
CA ASN A 81 10.61 -4.10 0.98
C ASN A 81 11.13 -4.92 -0.21
N ALA A 82 11.93 -4.27 -1.03
CA ALA A 82 12.51 -4.85 -2.24
C ALA A 82 13.74 -5.69 -1.92
N LYS A 83 14.10 -6.58 -2.85
CA LYS A 83 15.25 -7.49 -2.72
C LYS A 83 16.48 -7.00 -3.49
N SER A 84 16.36 -5.86 -4.18
CA SER A 84 17.47 -5.23 -4.89
C SER A 84 17.20 -3.74 -5.12
N MET A 85 18.24 -2.98 -5.43
CA MET A 85 18.09 -1.57 -5.83
C MET A 85 17.32 -1.44 -7.15
N GLU A 86 17.57 -2.36 -8.08
CA GLU A 86 16.89 -2.42 -9.37
C GLU A 86 15.39 -2.61 -9.19
N GLU A 87 14.98 -3.45 -8.25
CA GLU A 87 13.55 -3.66 -7.94
C GLU A 87 12.90 -2.40 -7.39
N VAL A 88 13.60 -1.64 -6.54
CA VAL A 88 13.12 -0.33 -6.07
C VAL A 88 12.81 0.59 -7.24
N ASP A 89 13.76 0.72 -8.18
CA ASP A 89 13.59 1.57 -9.36
C ASP A 89 12.41 1.11 -10.23
N GLU A 90 12.29 -0.20 -10.45
CA GLU A 90 11.21 -0.79 -11.25
C GLU A 90 9.83 -0.55 -10.63
N VAL A 91 9.69 -0.75 -9.32
CA VAL A 91 8.41 -0.55 -8.62
C VAL A 91 8.00 0.92 -8.68
N LEU A 92 8.92 1.85 -8.44
CA LEU A 92 8.63 3.28 -8.52
C LEU A 92 8.23 3.72 -9.93
N LYS A 93 8.88 3.20 -10.97
CA LYS A 93 8.51 3.46 -12.37
C LYS A 93 7.12 2.92 -12.71
N LYS A 94 6.81 1.71 -12.27
CA LYS A 94 5.48 1.12 -12.46
C LYS A 94 4.40 1.94 -11.76
N ALA A 95 4.66 2.36 -10.52
CA ALA A 95 3.72 3.17 -9.76
C ALA A 95 3.43 4.50 -10.47
N GLU A 96 4.48 5.19 -10.92
CA GLU A 96 4.33 6.45 -11.66
C GLU A 96 3.55 6.25 -12.97
N ALA A 97 3.85 5.21 -13.72
CA ALA A 97 3.14 4.88 -14.96
C ALA A 97 1.66 4.57 -14.71
N ALA A 98 1.32 4.02 -13.55
CA ALA A 98 -0.06 3.71 -13.16
C ALA A 98 -0.82 4.93 -12.58
N GLY A 99 -0.14 6.07 -12.38
CA GLY A 99 -0.76 7.31 -11.91
C GLY A 99 -0.32 7.81 -10.54
N ALA A 100 0.62 7.11 -9.88
CA ALA A 100 1.19 7.56 -8.62
C ALA A 100 2.01 8.84 -8.80
N VAL A 101 2.15 9.58 -7.72
CA VAL A 101 3.06 10.73 -7.65
C VAL A 101 4.30 10.33 -6.88
N ILE A 102 5.48 10.49 -7.48
CA ILE A 102 6.74 10.24 -6.81
C ILE A 102 6.98 11.39 -5.84
N GLN A 103 7.02 11.08 -4.55
CA GLN A 103 7.26 12.05 -3.48
C GLN A 103 8.74 12.17 -3.12
N LYS A 104 9.47 11.08 -3.31
CA LYS A 104 10.91 11.04 -3.11
C LYS A 104 11.52 10.07 -4.11
N GLU A 105 12.37 10.59 -4.98
CA GLU A 105 13.12 9.74 -5.92
C GLU A 105 14.00 8.75 -5.16
N PRO A 106 14.25 7.55 -5.70
CA PRO A 106 15.08 6.56 -5.03
C PRO A 106 16.51 7.06 -4.87
N GLU A 107 17.01 6.97 -3.65
CA GLU A 107 18.36 7.39 -3.29
C GLU A 107 18.92 6.54 -2.16
N LYS A 108 20.24 6.58 -1.99
CA LYS A 108 20.89 5.95 -0.83
C LYS A 108 20.44 6.63 0.44
N THR A 109 20.18 5.82 1.47
CA THR A 109 19.73 6.30 2.78
C THR A 109 20.87 6.32 3.78
N ASP A 110 20.71 7.10 4.87
CA ASP A 110 21.70 7.21 5.95
C ASP A 110 21.95 5.89 6.67
N TRP A 111 20.95 5.01 6.71
CA TRP A 111 21.04 3.69 7.36
C TRP A 111 21.66 2.59 6.45
N GLY A 112 22.19 2.96 5.28
CA GLY A 112 22.87 2.04 4.37
C GLY A 112 21.96 1.32 3.37
N GLY A 113 20.71 1.76 3.23
CA GLY A 113 19.76 1.23 2.26
C GLY A 113 19.64 2.09 1.01
N TYR A 114 18.58 1.78 0.23
CA TYR A 114 18.21 2.49 -0.98
C TYR A 114 16.70 2.51 -1.09
N GLY A 115 16.10 3.66 -1.31
CA GLY A 115 14.63 3.73 -1.37
C GLY A 115 14.08 5.08 -1.74
N GLY A 116 12.78 5.09 -1.99
CA GLY A 116 12.00 6.28 -2.31
C GLY A 116 10.56 6.12 -1.84
N TYR A 117 9.72 7.10 -2.16
CA TYR A 117 8.32 7.15 -1.78
C TYR A 117 7.43 7.54 -2.94
N PHE A 118 6.25 6.98 -3.00
CA PHE A 118 5.18 7.49 -3.86
C PHE A 118 3.88 7.63 -3.06
N THR A 119 2.97 8.45 -3.55
CA THR A 119 1.57 8.45 -3.11
C THR A 119 0.71 7.76 -4.14
N ASP A 120 -0.22 6.92 -3.68
CA ASP A 120 -1.21 6.30 -4.55
C ASP A 120 -2.30 7.32 -4.95
N LEU A 121 -3.34 6.86 -5.65
CA LEU A 121 -4.39 7.74 -6.16
C LEU A 121 -5.22 8.42 -5.05
N ASP A 122 -5.20 7.87 -3.85
CA ASP A 122 -5.88 8.43 -2.67
C ASP A 122 -4.96 9.21 -1.75
N GLY A 123 -3.69 9.34 -2.10
CA GLY A 123 -2.69 10.09 -1.32
C GLY A 123 -2.07 9.31 -0.17
N TYR A 124 -2.25 8.00 -0.09
CA TYR A 124 -1.53 7.18 0.88
C TYR A 124 -0.06 7.04 0.46
N TYR A 125 0.82 7.18 1.44
CA TYR A 125 2.27 7.13 1.22
C TYR A 125 2.78 5.70 1.26
N TRP A 126 3.54 5.35 0.24
CA TRP A 126 4.19 4.05 0.11
C TRP A 126 5.70 4.24 0.06
N GLU A 127 6.40 3.57 0.97
CA GLU A 127 7.85 3.45 0.92
C GLU A 127 8.22 2.24 0.06
N VAL A 128 9.18 2.41 -0.83
CA VAL A 128 9.79 1.32 -1.59
C VAL A 128 11.28 1.34 -1.27
N ALA A 129 11.76 0.34 -0.55
CA ALA A 129 13.11 0.37 -0.02
C ALA A 129 13.79 -1.00 -0.09
N TYR A 130 15.11 -0.96 -0.15
CA TYR A 130 16.00 -2.11 -0.14
C TYR A 130 17.09 -1.91 0.92
N GLY A 131 17.41 -2.98 1.65
CA GLY A 131 18.53 -3.04 2.58
C GLY A 131 19.37 -4.28 2.29
N GLU A 132 20.67 -4.11 2.17
CA GLU A 132 21.60 -5.20 1.79
C GLU A 132 21.56 -6.38 2.77
N ASP A 133 21.41 -6.09 4.07
CA ASP A 133 21.41 -7.10 5.13
C ASP A 133 20.02 -7.64 5.48
N TRP A 134 18.99 -7.26 4.73
CA TRP A 134 17.64 -7.71 5.01
C TRP A 134 17.42 -9.16 4.61
N GLU A 135 16.72 -9.87 5.49
CA GLU A 135 16.29 -11.25 5.27
C GLU A 135 14.77 -11.32 5.24
N PHE A 136 14.25 -12.23 4.44
CA PHE A 136 12.82 -12.42 4.24
C PHE A 136 12.41 -13.83 4.63
N ASP A 137 11.22 -13.96 5.19
CA ASP A 137 10.62 -15.26 5.49
C ASP A 137 10.00 -15.91 4.24
N GLU A 138 9.37 -17.07 4.44
CA GLU A 138 8.73 -17.84 3.36
C GLU A 138 7.59 -17.08 2.67
N SER A 139 6.99 -16.10 3.33
CA SER A 139 5.95 -15.23 2.79
C SER A 139 6.49 -13.92 2.22
N ASN A 140 7.80 -13.83 2.02
CA ASN A 140 8.49 -12.62 1.58
C ASN A 140 8.31 -11.42 2.51
N MET A 141 8.06 -11.68 3.80
CA MET A 141 8.00 -10.63 4.81
C MET A 141 9.38 -10.41 5.42
N LEU A 142 9.68 -9.16 5.68
CA LEU A 142 10.94 -8.77 6.31
C LEU A 142 11.05 -9.39 7.71
N ILE A 143 12.16 -10.07 7.99
CA ILE A 143 12.46 -10.61 9.31
C ILE A 143 13.05 -9.49 10.17
N ILE A 144 12.36 -9.14 11.23
CA ILE A 144 12.84 -8.15 12.20
C ILE A 144 13.69 -8.87 13.25
N LYS A 145 14.95 -8.54 13.28
CA LYS A 145 15.91 -9.13 14.21
C LYS A 145 16.08 -8.25 15.45
N ASP A 146 16.39 -8.88 16.57
CA ASP A 146 16.86 -8.17 17.77
C ASP A 146 18.30 -7.68 17.52
N GLU A 147 18.62 -6.53 18.06
CA GLU A 147 19.98 -6.00 18.01
C GLU A 147 20.89 -6.59 19.08
#